data_76230ef8ea6721bc2a17856e7a198f79
#
_entry.id   76230ef8ea6721bc2a17856e7a198f79
#
_cell.length_a   1.000
_cell.length_b   1.000
_cell.length_c   1.000
_cell.angle_alpha   90.00
_cell.angle_beta   90.00
_cell.angle_gamma   90.00
#
_symmetry.space_group_name_H-M   'P 1'
#
loop_
_entity.id
_entity.type
_entity.pdbx_description
1 polymer ?
#
loop_
_entity_poly.entity_id
_entity_poly.type
_entity_poly.pdbx_seq_one_letter_code
_entity_poly.pdbx_strand_id
1 'polypeptide(L)'
;MKYMGSLYAVDDKERTIAFYKEVCGLRVIQDFGTNFTMTGGISFQTRESWSGFLEKQPSDIHYGGNDAEIYLECEDLDAFVKLLNSRTDTKLLHPVKEHDWGQRGIRFYDPDMHIIEVSEPLPVVVSRFTQQGMSPSQISEKMGLSERMVNRMLKRHEKNSTSCVSPR
;
A
#
# COMPACT_ATOMS: atom_id res chain seq x y z
N MET A 1 -12.39 -0.54 23.39
CA MET A 1 -11.92 -1.41 22.27
C MET A 1 -10.68 -0.76 21.65
N LYS A 2 -9.75 -1.56 21.10
CA LYS A 2 -8.55 -1.11 20.39
C LYS A 2 -8.53 -1.82 19.02
N TYR A 3 -8.37 -1.06 17.92
CA TYR A 3 -8.17 -1.65 16.61
C TYR A 3 -6.79 -2.31 16.54
N MET A 4 -6.73 -3.56 16.08
CA MET A 4 -5.50 -4.36 16.06
C MET A 4 -5.03 -4.70 14.63
N GLY A 5 -5.88 -4.56 13.63
CA GLY A 5 -5.54 -4.83 12.24
C GLY A 5 -6.72 -5.39 11.44
N SER A 6 -6.48 -5.55 10.14
CA SER A 6 -7.38 -6.24 9.21
C SER A 6 -6.86 -7.65 8.95
N LEU A 7 -7.78 -8.57 8.63
CA LEU A 7 -7.47 -9.94 8.25
C LEU A 7 -8.14 -10.26 6.92
N TYR A 8 -7.40 -10.90 6.04
CA TYR A 8 -7.85 -11.33 4.72
C TYR A 8 -7.74 -12.86 4.60
N ALA A 9 -8.76 -13.49 4.03
CA ALA A 9 -8.72 -14.92 3.73
C ALA A 9 -7.90 -15.13 2.45
N VAL A 10 -7.08 -16.19 2.40
CA VAL A 10 -6.24 -16.55 1.25
C VAL A 10 -6.29 -18.05 1.00
N ASP A 11 -6.08 -18.46 -0.25
CA ASP A 11 -6.07 -19.88 -0.61
C ASP A 11 -4.76 -20.57 -0.25
N ASP A 12 -3.65 -19.90 -0.51
CA ASP A 12 -2.30 -20.48 -0.38
C ASP A 12 -1.40 -19.51 0.38
N LYS A 13 -0.96 -19.94 1.56
CA LYS A 13 -0.10 -19.19 2.46
C LYS A 13 1.25 -18.87 1.82
N GLU A 14 1.91 -19.87 1.26
CA GLU A 14 3.26 -19.73 0.71
C GLU A 14 3.26 -18.81 -0.50
N ARG A 15 2.26 -18.94 -1.38
CA ARG A 15 2.04 -18.06 -2.53
C ARG A 15 1.80 -16.62 -2.06
N THR A 16 0.97 -16.42 -1.05
CA THR A 16 0.67 -15.10 -0.49
C THR A 16 1.93 -14.47 0.11
N ILE A 17 2.69 -15.22 0.92
CA ILE A 17 3.94 -14.73 1.51
C ILE A 17 4.93 -14.33 0.43
N ALA A 18 5.14 -15.17 -0.59
CA ALA A 18 6.05 -14.90 -1.69
C ALA A 18 5.63 -13.62 -2.44
N PHE A 19 4.36 -13.51 -2.80
CA PHE A 19 3.83 -12.34 -3.49
C PHE A 19 4.05 -11.03 -2.71
N TYR A 20 3.59 -10.96 -1.46
CA TYR A 20 3.71 -9.74 -0.66
C TYR A 20 5.16 -9.38 -0.33
N LYS A 21 6.04 -10.38 -0.21
CA LYS A 21 7.48 -10.16 -0.04
C LYS A 21 8.12 -9.59 -1.31
N GLU A 22 7.86 -10.19 -2.46
CA GLU A 22 8.50 -9.83 -3.73
C GLU A 22 7.94 -8.54 -4.34
N VAL A 23 6.61 -8.35 -4.25
CA VAL A 23 5.93 -7.19 -4.86
C VAL A 23 5.88 -6.02 -3.89
N CYS A 24 5.49 -6.25 -2.64
CA CYS A 24 5.23 -5.18 -1.68
C CYS A 24 6.37 -4.98 -0.65
N GLY A 25 7.42 -5.83 -0.66
CA GLY A 25 8.52 -5.75 0.29
C GLY A 25 8.14 -6.11 1.73
N LEU A 26 6.95 -6.70 1.94
CA LEU A 26 6.47 -7.06 3.28
C LEU A 26 7.11 -8.38 3.75
N ARG A 27 7.27 -8.54 5.06
CA ARG A 27 7.87 -9.72 5.68
C ARG A 27 6.95 -10.27 6.77
N VAL A 28 6.93 -11.60 6.91
CA VAL A 28 6.22 -12.23 8.03
C VAL A 28 6.86 -11.80 9.34
N ILE A 29 6.06 -11.30 10.27
CA ILE A 29 6.47 -10.92 11.63
C ILE A 29 5.85 -11.83 12.70
N GLN A 30 4.78 -12.56 12.35
CA GLN A 30 4.12 -13.50 13.22
C GLN A 30 3.51 -14.62 12.39
N ASP A 31 3.69 -15.88 12.82
CA ASP A 31 3.21 -17.06 12.11
C ASP A 31 2.61 -18.08 13.10
N PHE A 32 1.33 -18.37 12.92
CA PHE A 32 0.57 -19.36 13.68
C PHE A 32 0.10 -20.54 12.79
N GLY A 33 0.84 -20.85 11.74
CA GLY A 33 0.48 -21.89 10.80
C GLY A 33 -0.53 -21.40 9.75
N THR A 34 -1.81 -21.53 10.00
CA THR A 34 -2.88 -21.11 9.08
C THR A 34 -3.19 -19.62 9.14
N ASN A 35 -2.72 -18.92 10.18
CA ASN A 35 -2.82 -17.48 10.36
C ASN A 35 -1.41 -16.87 10.44
N PHE A 36 -1.16 -15.78 9.73
CA PHE A 36 0.12 -15.09 9.76
C PHE A 36 -0.06 -13.58 9.57
N THR A 37 0.86 -12.81 10.15
CA THR A 37 0.86 -11.34 10.07
C THR A 37 2.15 -10.87 9.42
N MET A 38 2.03 -9.93 8.52
CA MET A 38 3.16 -9.29 7.85
C MET A 38 3.46 -7.90 8.41
N THR A 39 4.63 -7.36 8.08
CA THR A 39 5.00 -5.98 8.44
C THR A 39 3.89 -5.01 8.02
N GLY A 40 3.66 -3.98 8.85
CA GLY A 40 2.51 -3.08 8.68
C GLY A 40 1.24 -3.54 9.42
N GLY A 41 1.21 -4.79 9.94
CA GLY A 41 0.10 -5.29 10.76
C GLY A 41 -1.06 -5.89 9.95
N ILE A 42 -0.86 -6.14 8.65
CA ILE A 42 -1.82 -6.88 7.84
C ILE A 42 -1.74 -8.37 8.17
N SER A 43 -2.87 -9.01 8.40
CA SER A 43 -2.96 -10.44 8.71
C SER A 43 -3.69 -11.20 7.61
N PHE A 44 -3.28 -12.46 7.44
CA PHE A 44 -3.86 -13.38 6.49
C PHE A 44 -4.20 -14.69 7.19
N GLN A 45 -5.22 -15.38 6.69
CA GLN A 45 -5.62 -16.69 7.18
C GLN A 45 -6.06 -17.58 6.02
N THR A 46 -5.70 -18.86 6.05
CA THR A 46 -6.12 -19.79 5.00
C THR A 46 -7.64 -19.93 4.97
N ARG A 47 -8.20 -20.12 3.77
CA ARG A 47 -9.66 -20.24 3.52
C ARG A 47 -10.30 -21.29 4.43
N GLU A 48 -9.70 -22.47 4.53
CA GLU A 48 -10.22 -23.57 5.34
C GLU A 48 -10.30 -23.19 6.82
N SER A 49 -9.23 -22.60 7.34
CA SER A 49 -9.20 -22.14 8.73
C SER A 49 -10.18 -21.00 8.96
N TRP A 50 -10.23 -20.03 8.03
CA TRP A 50 -11.15 -18.89 8.13
C TRP A 50 -12.62 -19.31 8.10
N SER A 51 -13.00 -20.21 7.17
CA SER A 51 -14.36 -20.72 7.09
C SER A 51 -14.78 -21.43 8.37
N GLY A 52 -13.86 -22.19 9.01
CA GLY A 52 -14.11 -22.83 10.30
C GLY A 52 -14.41 -21.82 11.42
N PHE A 53 -13.69 -20.70 11.49
CA PHE A 53 -13.97 -19.64 12.47
C PHE A 53 -15.32 -18.96 12.25
N LEU A 54 -15.81 -18.92 11.01
CA LEU A 54 -17.10 -18.34 10.67
C LEU A 54 -18.26 -19.35 10.74
N GLU A 55 -17.99 -20.62 11.03
CA GLU A 55 -18.97 -21.72 10.95
C GLU A 55 -19.61 -21.79 9.54
N LYS A 56 -18.79 -21.60 8.49
CA LYS A 56 -19.16 -21.61 7.08
C LYS A 56 -18.43 -22.73 6.34
N GLN A 57 -18.91 -23.03 5.11
CA GLN A 57 -18.14 -23.89 4.21
C GLN A 57 -17.04 -23.07 3.50
N PRO A 58 -15.90 -23.68 3.11
CA PRO A 58 -14.88 -22.97 2.31
C PRO A 58 -15.44 -22.37 1.01
N SER A 59 -16.46 -22.99 0.41
CA SER A 59 -17.16 -22.49 -0.79
C SER A 59 -17.94 -21.19 -0.56
N ASP A 60 -18.25 -20.84 0.69
CA ASP A 60 -18.97 -19.60 1.03
C ASP A 60 -18.02 -18.40 1.14
N ILE A 61 -16.69 -18.64 1.08
CA ILE A 61 -15.70 -17.59 1.09
C ILE A 61 -15.44 -17.14 -0.36
N HIS A 62 -15.85 -15.93 -0.67
CA HIS A 62 -15.73 -15.34 -2.01
C HIS A 62 -14.66 -14.26 -2.04
N TYR A 63 -13.89 -14.24 -3.13
CA TYR A 63 -12.86 -13.25 -3.41
C TYR A 63 -13.30 -12.27 -4.51
N GLY A 64 -12.60 -11.14 -4.63
CA GLY A 64 -12.85 -10.18 -5.69
C GLY A 64 -14.10 -9.32 -5.47
N GLY A 65 -14.50 -9.09 -4.21
CA GLY A 65 -15.66 -8.25 -3.84
C GLY A 65 -15.52 -6.79 -4.28
N ASN A 66 -14.28 -6.30 -4.43
CA ASN A 66 -13.95 -4.91 -4.81
C ASN A 66 -14.53 -3.85 -3.84
N ASP A 67 -14.76 -4.21 -2.60
CA ASP A 67 -15.35 -3.39 -1.54
C ASP A 67 -14.32 -2.95 -0.48
N ALA A 68 -13.08 -3.40 -0.62
CA ALA A 68 -11.96 -3.06 0.26
C ALA A 68 -10.64 -3.06 -0.52
N GLU A 69 -9.65 -2.35 0.01
CA GLU A 69 -8.30 -2.36 -0.53
C GLU A 69 -7.25 -2.37 0.58
N ILE A 70 -6.08 -2.88 0.23
CA ILE A 70 -4.86 -2.80 1.03
C ILE A 70 -4.08 -1.60 0.52
N TYR A 71 -4.01 -0.54 1.32
CA TYR A 71 -3.32 0.69 0.97
C TYR A 71 -1.86 0.65 1.42
N LEU A 72 -0.95 0.90 0.48
CA LEU A 72 0.49 0.99 0.69
C LEU A 72 1.04 2.30 0.10
N GLU A 73 2.11 2.81 0.67
CA GLU A 73 2.81 3.97 0.14
C GLU A 73 4.21 3.57 -0.37
N CYS A 74 4.61 4.15 -1.51
CA CYS A 74 5.93 3.97 -2.10
C CYS A 74 6.52 5.32 -2.53
N GLU A 75 7.72 5.65 -2.04
CA GLU A 75 8.39 6.92 -2.38
C GLU A 75 8.82 6.99 -3.85
N ASP A 76 9.26 5.86 -4.42
CA ASP A 76 9.61 5.74 -5.85
C ASP A 76 8.54 4.92 -6.58
N LEU A 77 7.38 5.56 -6.83
CA LEU A 77 6.28 4.93 -7.54
C LEU A 77 6.67 4.50 -8.96
N ASP A 78 7.56 5.24 -9.63
CA ASP A 78 7.96 4.94 -11.01
C ASP A 78 8.81 3.65 -11.06
N ALA A 79 9.71 3.45 -10.11
CA ALA A 79 10.45 2.19 -9.97
C ALA A 79 9.52 1.02 -9.62
N PHE A 80 8.55 1.24 -8.72
CA PHE A 80 7.55 0.23 -8.38
C PHE A 80 6.71 -0.17 -9.60
N VAL A 81 6.24 0.78 -10.39
CA VAL A 81 5.46 0.52 -11.62
C VAL A 81 6.28 -0.28 -12.64
N LYS A 82 7.58 0.00 -12.79
CA LYS A 82 8.47 -0.80 -13.65
C LYS A 82 8.58 -2.25 -13.15
N LEU A 83 8.74 -2.45 -11.84
CA LEU A 83 8.73 -3.78 -11.23
C LEU A 83 7.42 -4.49 -11.53
N LEU A 84 6.27 -3.85 -11.27
CA LEU A 84 4.96 -4.43 -11.46
C LEU A 84 4.72 -4.82 -12.94
N ASN A 85 5.09 -3.95 -13.88
CA ASN A 85 4.96 -4.19 -15.31
C ASN A 85 5.91 -5.29 -15.86
N SER A 86 6.99 -5.60 -15.16
CA SER A 86 7.88 -6.71 -15.53
C SER A 86 7.35 -8.08 -15.11
N ARG A 87 6.30 -8.13 -14.31
CA ARG A 87 5.68 -9.37 -13.82
C ARG A 87 4.55 -9.80 -14.76
N THR A 88 4.42 -11.11 -14.91
CA THR A 88 3.33 -11.73 -15.71
C THR A 88 2.20 -12.29 -14.85
N ASP A 89 2.42 -12.32 -13.53
CA ASP A 89 1.52 -12.91 -12.53
C ASP A 89 0.70 -11.86 -11.76
N THR A 90 0.77 -10.60 -12.17
CA THR A 90 -0.02 -9.51 -11.57
C THR A 90 -1.11 -9.03 -12.52
N LYS A 91 -2.31 -8.84 -11.99
CA LYS A 91 -3.46 -8.32 -12.73
C LYS A 91 -3.72 -6.88 -12.34
N LEU A 92 -3.46 -5.93 -13.24
CA LEU A 92 -3.78 -4.52 -13.00
C LEU A 92 -5.29 -4.30 -13.00
N LEU A 93 -5.77 -3.50 -12.05
CA LEU A 93 -7.12 -2.93 -12.06
C LEU A 93 -7.17 -1.74 -13.01
N HIS A 94 -6.15 -0.87 -12.96
CA HIS A 94 -5.93 0.23 -13.89
C HIS A 94 -4.44 0.64 -13.85
N PRO A 95 -3.93 1.32 -14.89
CA PRO A 95 -2.59 1.91 -14.87
C PRO A 95 -2.50 3.03 -13.84
N VAL A 96 -1.31 3.61 -13.67
CA VAL A 96 -1.12 4.79 -12.81
C VAL A 96 -2.14 5.87 -13.14
N LYS A 97 -2.79 6.37 -12.11
CA LYS A 97 -3.68 7.54 -12.17
C LYS A 97 -3.18 8.61 -11.22
N GLU A 98 -3.32 9.86 -11.63
CA GLU A 98 -3.17 11.02 -10.75
C GLU A 98 -4.56 11.49 -10.33
N HIS A 99 -4.76 11.62 -9.03
CA HIS A 99 -5.98 12.17 -8.44
C HIS A 99 -6.00 13.69 -8.54
N ASP A 100 -7.16 14.31 -8.37
CA ASP A 100 -7.33 15.78 -8.47
C ASP A 100 -6.42 16.55 -7.51
N TRP A 101 -6.13 15.97 -6.34
CA TRP A 101 -5.17 16.52 -5.38
C TRP A 101 -3.70 16.24 -5.72
N GLY A 102 -3.43 15.59 -6.86
CA GLY A 102 -2.11 15.37 -7.41
C GLY A 102 -1.37 14.12 -6.95
N GLN A 103 -1.92 13.33 -6.06
CA GLN A 103 -1.32 12.05 -5.67
C GLN A 103 -1.46 11.03 -6.79
N ARG A 104 -0.35 10.40 -7.17
CA ARG A 104 -0.36 9.31 -8.14
C ARG A 104 -0.46 7.97 -7.41
N GLY A 105 -1.23 7.04 -7.99
CA GLY A 105 -1.37 5.68 -7.46
C GLY A 105 -1.69 4.69 -8.55
N ILE A 106 -1.48 3.41 -8.25
CA ILE A 106 -1.79 2.27 -9.11
C ILE A 106 -2.54 1.22 -8.30
N ARG A 107 -3.56 0.58 -8.90
CA ARG A 107 -4.30 -0.51 -8.28
C ARG A 107 -4.13 -1.80 -9.07
N PHE A 108 -3.93 -2.89 -8.36
CA PHE A 108 -3.80 -4.23 -8.90
C PHE A 108 -4.34 -5.26 -7.91
N TYR A 109 -4.48 -6.50 -8.37
CA TYR A 109 -4.94 -7.59 -7.54
C TYR A 109 -3.78 -8.42 -7.01
N ASP A 110 -3.91 -8.88 -5.76
CA ASP A 110 -3.10 -9.99 -5.26
C ASP A 110 -3.57 -11.33 -5.86
N PRO A 111 -2.89 -12.47 -5.58
CA PRO A 111 -3.27 -13.77 -6.11
C PRO A 111 -4.68 -14.26 -5.74
N ASP A 112 -5.27 -13.73 -4.68
CA ASP A 112 -6.61 -14.04 -4.20
C ASP A 112 -7.63 -12.93 -4.51
N MET A 113 -7.29 -12.03 -5.45
CA MET A 113 -8.16 -10.96 -5.93
C MET A 113 -8.52 -9.89 -4.89
N HIS A 114 -7.69 -9.69 -3.86
CA HIS A 114 -7.79 -8.49 -3.02
C HIS A 114 -7.15 -7.31 -3.76
N ILE A 115 -7.80 -6.15 -3.68
CA ILE A 115 -7.25 -4.94 -4.28
C ILE A 115 -6.09 -4.43 -3.42
N ILE A 116 -4.98 -4.12 -4.08
CA ILE A 116 -3.85 -3.38 -3.51
C ILE A 116 -3.76 -2.04 -4.21
N GLU A 117 -3.76 -0.96 -3.44
CA GLU A 117 -3.36 0.36 -3.90
C GLU A 117 -1.94 0.66 -3.43
N VAL A 118 -1.09 1.07 -4.36
CA VAL A 118 0.22 1.66 -4.05
C VAL A 118 0.25 3.07 -4.56
N SER A 119 0.44 4.03 -3.66
CA SER A 119 0.41 5.45 -3.97
C SER A 119 1.65 6.20 -3.45
N GLU A 120 1.90 7.38 -4.01
CA GLU A 120 2.92 8.29 -3.49
C GLU A 120 2.56 8.74 -2.07
N PRO A 121 3.51 8.79 -1.11
CA PRO A 121 3.28 9.48 0.16
C PRO A 121 2.98 10.96 -0.07
N LEU A 122 2.05 11.53 0.69
CA LEU A 122 1.70 12.96 0.55
C LEU A 122 2.91 13.91 0.65
N PRO A 123 3.93 13.67 1.48
CA PRO A 123 5.14 14.51 1.48
C PRO A 123 5.89 14.52 0.14
N VAL A 124 5.88 13.41 -0.62
CA VAL A 124 6.48 13.34 -1.96
C VAL A 124 5.70 14.22 -2.93
N VAL A 125 4.36 14.17 -2.88
CA VAL A 125 3.48 15.02 -3.70
C VAL A 125 3.71 16.50 -3.40
N VAL A 126 3.77 16.88 -2.11
CA VAL A 126 4.05 18.25 -1.68
C VAL A 126 5.42 18.72 -2.19
N SER A 127 6.45 17.87 -2.08
CA SER A 127 7.80 18.19 -2.60
C SER A 127 7.78 18.41 -4.11
N ARG A 128 7.08 17.55 -4.86
CA ARG A 128 6.95 17.67 -6.32
C ARG A 128 6.27 18.99 -6.73
N PHE A 129 5.19 19.37 -6.06
CA PHE A 129 4.52 20.65 -6.33
C PHE A 129 5.40 21.86 -5.99
N THR A 130 6.17 21.80 -4.91
CA THR A 130 7.12 22.86 -4.56
C THR A 130 8.22 23.00 -5.62
N GLN A 131 8.74 21.88 -6.15
CA GLN A 131 9.72 21.90 -7.26
C GLN A 131 9.12 22.47 -8.56
N GLN A 132 7.80 22.36 -8.74
CA GLN A 132 7.06 22.98 -9.84
C GLN A 132 6.77 24.48 -9.60
N GLY A 133 7.24 25.06 -8.49
CA GLY A 133 7.10 26.48 -8.17
C GLY A 133 5.79 26.86 -7.46
N MET A 134 4.99 25.89 -7.02
CA MET A 134 3.78 26.19 -6.27
C MET A 134 4.11 26.67 -4.83
N SER A 135 3.42 27.72 -4.39
CA SER A 135 3.49 28.20 -3.02
C SER A 135 2.79 27.24 -2.04
N PRO A 136 3.13 27.25 -0.74
CA PRO A 136 2.42 26.44 0.25
C PRO A 136 0.90 26.66 0.27
N SER A 137 0.44 27.88 0.01
CA SER A 137 -0.98 28.21 -0.08
C SER A 137 -1.65 27.53 -1.27
N GLN A 138 -1.02 27.57 -2.46
CA GLN A 138 -1.52 26.90 -3.66
C GLN A 138 -1.57 25.37 -3.48
N ILE A 139 -0.54 24.79 -2.83
CA ILE A 139 -0.51 23.34 -2.50
C ILE A 139 -1.63 23.01 -1.52
N SER A 140 -1.82 23.84 -0.50
CA SER A 140 -2.90 23.71 0.49
C SER A 140 -4.27 23.63 -0.18
N GLU A 141 -4.56 24.56 -1.07
CA GLU A 141 -5.81 24.61 -1.84
C GLU A 141 -5.99 23.37 -2.72
N LYS A 142 -4.96 23.03 -3.53
CA LYS A 142 -5.00 21.91 -4.47
C LYS A 142 -5.17 20.57 -3.76
N MET A 143 -4.51 20.36 -2.63
CA MET A 143 -4.51 19.09 -1.90
C MET A 143 -5.62 19.00 -0.83
N GLY A 144 -6.35 20.06 -0.56
CA GLY A 144 -7.34 20.10 0.53
C GLY A 144 -6.70 19.96 1.93
N LEU A 145 -5.43 20.32 2.09
CA LEU A 145 -4.67 20.24 3.32
C LEU A 145 -4.55 21.64 3.94
N SER A 146 -4.37 21.72 5.28
CA SER A 146 -4.01 23.02 5.86
C SER A 146 -2.56 23.42 5.50
N GLU A 147 -2.27 24.71 5.33
CA GLU A 147 -0.89 25.19 5.09
C GLU A 147 0.07 24.74 6.19
N ARG A 148 -0.39 24.62 7.43
CA ARG A 148 0.41 24.07 8.53
C ARG A 148 0.85 22.63 8.27
N MET A 149 -0.02 21.79 7.66
CA MET A 149 0.34 20.41 7.28
C MET A 149 1.34 20.42 6.14
N VAL A 150 1.11 21.22 5.10
CA VAL A 150 2.03 21.38 3.96
C VAL A 150 3.43 21.79 4.47
N ASN A 151 3.52 22.84 5.27
CA ASN A 151 4.78 23.31 5.83
C ASN A 151 5.48 22.27 6.72
N ARG A 152 4.72 21.45 7.45
CA ARG A 152 5.27 20.34 8.24
C ARG A 152 5.87 19.24 7.36
N MET A 153 5.22 18.92 6.24
CA MET A 153 5.70 17.92 5.28
C MET A 153 6.99 18.38 4.61
N LEU A 154 7.07 19.64 4.18
CA LEU A 154 8.28 20.23 3.61
C LEU A 154 9.48 20.13 4.57
N LYS A 155 9.32 20.55 5.82
CA LYS A 155 10.37 20.47 6.84
C LYS A 155 10.85 19.03 7.12
N ARG A 156 9.97 18.04 7.03
CA ARG A 156 10.34 16.63 7.21
C ARG A 156 11.14 16.09 6.02
N HIS A 157 10.75 16.46 4.81
CA HIS A 157 11.43 16.04 3.59
C HIS A 157 12.86 16.62 3.53
N GLU A 158 13.06 17.89 3.87
CA GLU A 158 14.38 18.53 3.95
C GLU A 158 15.31 17.83 4.94
N LYS A 159 14.82 17.45 6.13
CA LYS A 159 15.60 16.71 7.13
C LYS A 159 16.03 15.33 6.68
N ASN A 160 15.19 14.61 5.98
CA ASN A 160 15.51 13.27 5.46
C ASN A 160 16.51 13.33 4.30
N SER A 161 16.41 14.33 3.43
CA SER A 161 17.35 14.56 2.32
C SER A 161 18.75 14.94 2.80
N THR A 162 18.85 15.63 3.94
CA THR A 162 20.14 16.04 4.53
C THR A 162 20.84 14.90 5.29
N SER A 163 20.08 13.91 5.78
CA SER A 163 20.65 12.77 6.53
C SER A 163 21.20 11.65 5.63
N CYS A 164 20.89 11.64 4.34
CA CYS A 164 21.43 10.68 3.36
C CYS A 164 22.79 11.08 2.78
N VAL A 165 23.38 12.22 3.14
CA VAL A 165 24.65 12.73 2.60
C VAL A 165 25.79 12.66 3.64
N SER A 166 25.85 11.61 4.46
CA SER A 166 27.07 11.32 5.23
C SER A 166 27.62 9.96 4.76
N PRO A 167 28.75 9.94 4.03
CA PRO A 167 29.45 8.70 3.71
C PRO A 167 30.09 8.16 4.99
N ARG A 168 29.89 6.86 5.24
CA ARG A 168 30.76 6.07 6.12
C ARG A 168 31.68 5.24 5.26
#